data_412da5a6fad677d27c0bf154cd136691
#
_entry.id   412da5a6fad677d27c0bf154cd136691
#
_cell.length_a   1.000
_cell.length_b   1.000
_cell.length_c   1.000
_cell.angle_alpha   90.00
_cell.angle_beta   90.00
_cell.angle_gamma   90.00
#
_symmetry.space_group_name_H-M   'P 1'
#
loop_
_entity.id
_entity.type
_entity.pdbx_description
1 polymer ?
#
loop_
_entity_poly.entity_id
_entity_poly.type
_entity_poly.pdbx_seq_one_letter_code
_entity_poly.pdbx_strand_id
1 'polypeptide(L)'
;MKAAFIGSRVATLAQMSVAQKNSAPNASSPSFSTRTAVRIEGVNKRFGSVQAVRDISLQIPERSLCGFLGPNGAGKSTTIRMIMSIISPDSGTVEVLGSSALRMKDRIGYLPEERGLYRKMKVGEFVGYMAKLKGVHPTGLTRRIEDWLERLALPGVAKRRCEELSKGQQQKIQLLSAIIHAPDLLILDEPFSGLDPINGRLVTDLIRSEQARGATIIFSTHQMHTAEALCDKVVLINKGDKVLDATLAELRAKHDDRGLVCEPRGNANEFAEKVLRSGIASAARAHENGTVDLDLAIGNDASSAMRAVLEIAPMRSVALRRMNLDDVFVELVGASNHAATGARIDA
;
A
#
# COMPACT_ATOMS: atom_id res chain seq x y z
N MET A 1 24.06 30.62 56.25
CA MET A 1 22.70 31.04 55.84
C MET A 1 22.55 30.81 54.32
N LYS A 2 22.23 29.61 53.88
CA LYS A 2 21.81 29.27 52.53
C LYS A 2 21.67 27.74 52.46
N ALA A 3 20.63 27.18 53.07
CA ALA A 3 20.21 25.78 52.89
C ALA A 3 18.79 25.61 53.43
N ALA A 4 17.78 26.09 52.71
CA ALA A 4 16.38 25.80 52.98
C ALA A 4 15.49 26.38 51.87
N PHE A 5 15.60 25.83 50.62
CA PHE A 5 14.60 26.16 49.59
C PHE A 5 14.56 25.12 48.42
N ILE A 6 14.72 23.83 48.70
CA ILE A 6 14.60 22.77 47.68
C ILE A 6 13.67 21.62 48.16
N GLY A 7 12.80 21.84 49.16
CA GLY A 7 11.96 20.78 49.71
C GLY A 7 10.47 20.80 49.33
N SER A 8 9.99 21.74 48.50
CA SER A 8 8.54 21.96 48.33
C SER A 8 7.96 21.77 46.93
N ARG A 9 8.72 21.27 45.97
CA ARG A 9 8.22 21.04 44.60
C ARG A 9 8.18 19.59 44.13
N VAL A 10 8.54 18.64 44.96
CA VAL A 10 8.54 17.21 44.59
C VAL A 10 7.28 16.48 45.10
N ALA A 11 6.55 17.05 46.05
CA ALA A 11 5.36 16.42 46.61
C ALA A 11 4.05 16.65 45.84
N THR A 12 4.01 17.59 44.90
CA THR A 12 2.77 17.93 44.15
C THR A 12 2.65 17.18 42.79
N LEU A 13 3.71 16.49 42.33
CA LEU A 13 3.68 15.69 41.09
C LEU A 13 3.36 14.19 41.30
N ALA A 14 3.29 13.74 42.54
CA ALA A 14 2.99 12.34 42.89
C ALA A 14 1.50 12.06 43.14
N GLN A 15 0.64 13.05 43.21
CA GLN A 15 -0.81 12.89 43.48
C GLN A 15 -1.71 13.08 42.24
N MET A 16 -1.17 13.36 41.04
CA MET A 16 -1.94 13.44 39.78
C MET A 16 -1.79 12.24 38.85
N SER A 17 -1.19 11.14 39.31
CA SER A 17 -0.87 9.96 38.47
C SER A 17 -1.73 8.71 38.74
N VAL A 18 -2.82 8.78 39.48
CA VAL A 18 -3.62 7.58 39.86
C VAL A 18 -5.07 7.61 39.34
N ALA A 19 -5.50 8.63 38.61
CA ALA A 19 -6.89 8.73 38.13
C ALA A 19 -7.08 8.66 36.58
N GLN A 20 -6.13 8.17 35.83
CA GLN A 20 -6.29 7.94 34.34
C GLN A 20 -5.64 6.64 33.87
N LYS A 21 -6.13 5.53 34.40
CA LYS A 21 -5.93 4.22 33.78
C LYS A 21 -7.29 3.54 33.70
N ASN A 22 -7.97 3.70 32.60
CA ASN A 22 -8.91 2.75 31.98
C ASN A 22 -9.74 3.47 30.91
N SER A 23 -9.12 3.74 29.79
CA SER A 23 -9.76 3.74 28.48
C SER A 23 -8.66 3.53 27.46
N ALA A 24 -8.46 2.26 27.08
CA ALA A 24 -7.77 1.94 25.86
C ALA A 24 -8.51 2.66 24.72
N PRO A 25 -7.82 3.35 23.79
CA PRO A 25 -8.49 3.85 22.61
C PRO A 25 -8.97 2.64 21.83
N ASN A 26 -10.29 2.47 21.78
CA ASN A 26 -10.96 1.61 20.86
C ASN A 26 -10.42 1.99 19.48
N ALA A 27 -9.65 1.10 18.86
CA ALA A 27 -9.23 1.25 17.49
C ALA A 27 -10.52 1.19 16.64
N SER A 28 -11.13 2.36 16.42
CA SER A 28 -12.23 2.53 15.50
C SER A 28 -11.71 2.12 14.13
N SER A 29 -12.24 1.04 13.58
CA SER A 29 -12.09 0.64 12.18
C SER A 29 -12.28 1.90 11.33
N PRO A 30 -11.43 2.18 10.34
CA PRO A 30 -11.58 3.35 9.50
C PRO A 30 -12.96 3.30 8.86
N SER A 31 -13.85 4.23 9.23
CA SER A 31 -15.15 4.39 8.58
C SER A 31 -14.88 4.96 7.20
N PHE A 32 -14.88 4.09 6.18
CA PHE A 32 -14.79 4.53 4.79
C PHE A 32 -15.94 5.49 4.48
N SER A 33 -15.62 6.56 3.75
CA SER A 33 -16.64 7.44 3.18
C SER A 33 -17.63 6.61 2.36
N THR A 34 -18.91 6.91 2.47
CA THR A 34 -19.94 6.32 1.61
C THR A 34 -19.84 6.79 0.15
N ARG A 35 -19.01 7.81 -0.12
CA ARG A 35 -18.79 8.35 -1.46
C ARG A 35 -17.68 7.60 -2.19
N THR A 36 -17.87 7.42 -3.49
CA THR A 36 -16.94 6.73 -4.39
C THR A 36 -16.08 7.75 -5.14
N ALA A 37 -14.76 7.66 -5.02
CA ALA A 37 -13.83 8.51 -5.76
C ALA A 37 -13.62 8.03 -7.20
N VAL A 38 -13.55 6.69 -7.39
CA VAL A 38 -13.42 6.08 -8.72
C VAL A 38 -14.38 4.91 -8.83
N ARG A 39 -15.18 4.89 -9.91
CA ARG A 39 -16.07 3.78 -10.28
C ARG A 39 -15.72 3.30 -11.67
N ILE A 40 -15.50 2.02 -11.82
CA ILE A 40 -15.25 1.33 -13.08
C ILE A 40 -16.28 0.24 -13.22
N GLU A 41 -16.96 0.16 -14.38
CA GLU A 41 -18.04 -0.82 -14.64
C GLU A 41 -17.83 -1.46 -16.01
N GLY A 42 -17.58 -2.78 -16.02
CA GLY A 42 -17.51 -3.61 -17.22
C GLY A 42 -16.44 -3.18 -18.24
N VAL A 43 -15.33 -2.62 -17.76
CA VAL A 43 -14.33 -2.01 -18.63
C VAL A 43 -13.48 -3.06 -19.32
N ASN A 44 -13.39 -2.91 -20.66
CA ASN A 44 -12.56 -3.74 -21.53
C ASN A 44 -11.57 -2.88 -22.29
N LYS A 45 -10.36 -3.41 -22.54
CA LYS A 45 -9.35 -2.79 -23.40
C LYS A 45 -8.50 -3.82 -24.12
N ARG A 46 -8.43 -3.68 -25.46
CA ARG A 46 -7.59 -4.50 -26.31
C ARG A 46 -6.60 -3.65 -27.10
N PHE A 47 -5.41 -4.16 -27.30
CA PHE A 47 -4.40 -3.58 -28.19
C PHE A 47 -3.98 -4.66 -29.21
N GLY A 48 -4.46 -4.54 -30.44
CA GLY A 48 -4.26 -5.57 -31.45
C GLY A 48 -4.81 -6.93 -30.98
N SER A 49 -3.97 -7.94 -30.88
CA SER A 49 -4.33 -9.28 -30.40
C SER A 49 -4.34 -9.40 -28.87
N VAL A 50 -3.77 -8.42 -28.13
CA VAL A 50 -3.61 -8.50 -26.67
C VAL A 50 -4.80 -7.90 -25.96
N GLN A 51 -5.52 -8.69 -25.14
CA GLN A 51 -6.54 -8.24 -24.22
C GLN A 51 -5.84 -7.72 -22.95
N ALA A 52 -5.67 -6.41 -22.84
CA ALA A 52 -4.95 -5.79 -21.71
C ALA A 52 -5.79 -5.64 -20.47
N VAL A 53 -7.12 -5.46 -20.63
CA VAL A 53 -8.09 -5.37 -19.52
C VAL A 53 -9.36 -6.08 -19.96
N ARG A 54 -9.90 -6.95 -19.09
CA ARG A 54 -11.07 -7.78 -19.37
C ARG A 54 -12.11 -7.61 -18.26
N ASP A 55 -13.25 -7.06 -18.64
CA ASP A 55 -14.46 -6.91 -17.79
C ASP A 55 -14.18 -6.46 -16.35
N ILE A 56 -13.31 -5.46 -16.18
CA ILE A 56 -12.99 -4.95 -14.85
C ILE A 56 -14.12 -4.06 -14.36
N SER A 57 -14.65 -4.41 -13.18
CA SER A 57 -15.58 -3.59 -12.40
C SER A 57 -15.03 -3.44 -10.98
N LEU A 58 -14.89 -2.20 -10.47
CA LEU A 58 -14.41 -1.92 -9.11
C LEU A 58 -14.86 -0.54 -8.63
N GLN A 59 -14.83 -0.35 -7.31
CA GLN A 59 -15.10 0.94 -6.70
C GLN A 59 -14.00 1.28 -5.67
N ILE A 60 -13.55 2.53 -5.68
CA ILE A 60 -12.57 3.04 -4.74
C ILE A 60 -13.24 4.13 -3.91
N PRO A 61 -13.40 3.91 -2.59
CA PRO A 61 -13.99 4.89 -1.69
C PRO A 61 -13.14 6.17 -1.62
N GLU A 62 -13.77 7.31 -1.37
CA GLU A 62 -13.04 8.54 -1.04
C GLU A 62 -12.22 8.36 0.23
N ARG A 63 -11.07 9.07 0.31
CA ARG A 63 -10.14 9.08 1.45
C ARG A 63 -9.49 7.73 1.75
N SER A 64 -9.59 6.77 0.84
CA SER A 64 -8.91 5.48 0.96
C SER A 64 -7.57 5.47 0.23
N LEU A 65 -6.69 4.57 0.65
CA LEU A 65 -5.45 4.26 -0.02
C LEU A 65 -5.57 2.89 -0.65
N CYS A 66 -5.67 2.85 -1.98
CA CYS A 66 -5.90 1.64 -2.76
C CYS A 66 -4.67 1.24 -3.56
N GLY A 67 -4.19 0.01 -3.38
CA GLY A 67 -3.10 -0.58 -4.15
C GLY A 67 -3.61 -1.37 -5.36
N PHE A 68 -3.12 -1.04 -6.57
CA PHE A 68 -3.27 -1.86 -7.76
C PHE A 68 -2.08 -2.78 -7.88
N LEU A 69 -2.28 -4.07 -7.63
CA LEU A 69 -1.24 -5.09 -7.50
C LEU A 69 -1.21 -6.02 -8.71
N GLY A 70 -0.07 -6.61 -8.95
CA GLY A 70 0.10 -7.64 -9.98
C GLY A 70 1.42 -7.53 -10.72
N PRO A 71 1.79 -8.54 -11.49
CA PRO A 71 3.04 -8.57 -12.24
C PRO A 71 3.08 -7.51 -13.36
N ASN A 72 4.26 -7.32 -13.95
CA ASN A 72 4.40 -6.46 -15.10
C ASN A 72 3.57 -7.01 -16.29
N GLY A 73 2.89 -6.12 -17.01
CA GLY A 73 1.97 -6.51 -18.10
C GLY A 73 0.61 -7.03 -17.63
N ALA A 74 0.31 -7.03 -16.33
CA ALA A 74 -0.99 -7.50 -15.80
C ALA A 74 -2.20 -6.64 -16.22
N GLY A 75 -1.99 -5.39 -16.66
CA GLY A 75 -3.05 -4.45 -17.01
C GLY A 75 -3.18 -3.25 -16.05
N LYS A 76 -2.36 -3.16 -15.00
CA LYS A 76 -2.39 -2.08 -13.98
C LYS A 76 -2.32 -0.68 -14.60
N SER A 77 -1.22 -0.37 -15.30
CA SER A 77 -1.00 0.95 -15.92
C SER A 77 -2.01 1.24 -17.02
N THR A 78 -2.52 0.20 -17.73
CA THR A 78 -3.61 0.37 -18.69
C THR A 78 -4.89 0.81 -17.99
N THR A 79 -5.25 0.19 -16.88
CA THR A 79 -6.42 0.56 -16.06
C THR A 79 -6.26 1.99 -15.52
N ILE A 80 -5.09 2.33 -14.98
CA ILE A 80 -4.78 3.70 -14.52
C ILE A 80 -4.94 4.72 -15.66
N ARG A 81 -4.40 4.44 -16.84
CA ARG A 81 -4.52 5.34 -18.00
C ARG A 81 -5.97 5.52 -18.45
N MET A 82 -6.83 4.50 -18.29
CA MET A 82 -8.28 4.63 -18.53
C MET A 82 -8.96 5.47 -17.46
N ILE A 83 -8.62 5.30 -16.16
CA ILE A 83 -9.10 6.15 -15.07
C ILE A 83 -8.75 7.62 -15.35
N MET A 84 -7.54 7.88 -15.84
CA MET A 84 -7.06 9.22 -16.19
C MET A 84 -7.63 9.78 -17.51
N SER A 85 -8.46 9.01 -18.24
CA SER A 85 -8.92 9.34 -19.60
C SER A 85 -7.78 9.64 -20.59
N ILE A 86 -6.58 9.07 -20.34
CA ILE A 86 -5.44 9.12 -21.29
C ILE A 86 -5.71 8.18 -22.46
N ILE A 87 -6.33 7.04 -22.19
CA ILE A 87 -6.85 6.11 -23.19
C ILE A 87 -8.32 5.84 -22.92
N SER A 88 -9.11 5.64 -23.98
CA SER A 88 -10.52 5.27 -23.84
C SER A 88 -10.66 3.75 -23.70
N PRO A 89 -11.55 3.23 -22.84
CA PRO A 89 -11.94 1.83 -22.87
C PRO A 89 -12.64 1.51 -24.19
N ASP A 90 -12.62 0.24 -24.59
CA ASP A 90 -13.35 -0.25 -25.77
C ASP A 90 -14.83 -0.49 -25.43
N SER A 91 -15.11 -0.83 -24.16
CA SER A 91 -16.47 -0.91 -23.58
C SER A 91 -16.43 -0.67 -22.09
N GLY A 92 -17.60 -0.45 -21.48
CA GLY A 92 -17.75 -0.11 -20.06
C GLY A 92 -17.64 1.38 -19.78
N THR A 93 -17.68 1.74 -18.50
CA THR A 93 -17.68 3.14 -18.04
C THR A 93 -16.65 3.37 -16.96
N VAL A 94 -16.10 4.60 -16.93
CA VAL A 94 -15.18 5.08 -15.89
C VAL A 94 -15.65 6.42 -15.40
N GLU A 95 -15.92 6.50 -14.10
CA GLU A 95 -16.31 7.73 -13.41
C GLU A 95 -15.26 8.08 -12.35
N VAL A 96 -14.86 9.34 -12.26
CA VAL A 96 -13.86 9.86 -11.35
C VAL A 96 -14.40 11.10 -10.66
N LEU A 97 -14.45 11.10 -9.32
CA LEU A 97 -14.97 12.18 -8.48
C LEU A 97 -16.39 12.65 -8.94
N GLY A 98 -17.25 11.70 -9.30
CA GLY A 98 -18.61 11.97 -9.77
C GLY A 98 -18.74 12.48 -11.21
N SER A 99 -17.64 12.41 -12.01
CA SER A 99 -17.64 12.86 -13.40
C SER A 99 -16.56 12.14 -14.24
N SER A 100 -16.16 12.68 -15.38
CA SER A 100 -14.99 12.19 -16.12
C SER A 100 -13.70 12.80 -15.58
N ALA A 101 -12.57 12.07 -15.67
CA ALA A 101 -11.27 12.59 -15.25
C ALA A 101 -10.86 13.88 -15.98
N LEU A 102 -11.28 14.06 -17.24
CA LEU A 102 -11.02 15.29 -18.01
C LEU A 102 -11.67 16.52 -17.38
N ARG A 103 -12.89 16.38 -16.84
CA ARG A 103 -13.57 17.47 -16.12
C ARG A 103 -13.00 17.74 -14.74
N MET A 104 -12.42 16.69 -14.12
CA MET A 104 -11.84 16.75 -12.76
C MET A 104 -10.32 16.93 -12.76
N LYS A 105 -9.70 17.21 -13.92
CA LYS A 105 -8.23 17.25 -14.11
C LYS A 105 -7.48 18.10 -13.09
N ASP A 106 -8.08 19.20 -12.63
CA ASP A 106 -7.45 20.13 -11.68
C ASP A 106 -7.50 19.59 -10.23
N ARG A 107 -8.33 18.58 -9.98
CA ARG A 107 -8.48 17.87 -8.70
C ARG A 107 -7.72 16.55 -8.64
N ILE A 108 -7.04 16.19 -9.74
CA ILE A 108 -6.32 14.91 -9.87
C ILE A 108 -4.83 15.17 -10.00
N GLY A 109 -4.04 14.56 -9.11
CA GLY A 109 -2.59 14.46 -9.23
C GLY A 109 -2.21 13.13 -9.89
N TYR A 110 -1.23 13.14 -10.78
CA TYR A 110 -0.76 11.92 -11.45
C TYR A 110 0.76 11.87 -11.51
N LEU A 111 1.33 10.77 -11.03
CA LEU A 111 2.72 10.41 -11.18
C LEU A 111 2.80 9.22 -12.14
N PRO A 112 3.24 9.39 -13.40
CA PRO A 112 3.47 8.28 -14.30
C PRO A 112 4.72 7.49 -13.94
N GLU A 113 4.78 6.21 -14.33
CA GLU A 113 5.96 5.35 -14.18
C GLU A 113 7.18 5.92 -14.92
N GLU A 114 6.98 6.43 -16.14
CA GLU A 114 8.03 7.07 -16.91
C GLU A 114 8.27 8.51 -16.45
N ARG A 115 9.56 8.91 -16.48
CA ARG A 115 9.94 10.25 -16.02
C ARG A 115 9.55 11.32 -17.04
N GLY A 116 8.54 12.11 -16.69
CA GLY A 116 8.00 13.19 -17.50
C GLY A 116 8.57 14.59 -17.20
N LEU A 117 9.81 14.69 -16.67
CA LEU A 117 10.43 15.97 -16.36
C LEU A 117 10.90 16.71 -17.62
N TYR A 118 10.66 18.02 -17.71
CA TYR A 118 11.28 18.87 -18.71
C TYR A 118 12.76 19.10 -18.37
N ARG A 119 13.64 18.27 -18.95
CA ARG A 119 15.05 18.12 -18.56
C ARG A 119 15.81 19.43 -18.46
N LYS A 120 15.65 20.36 -19.43
CA LYS A 120 16.34 21.66 -19.50
C LYS A 120 15.74 22.75 -18.62
N MET A 121 14.54 22.53 -18.08
CA MET A 121 13.84 23.48 -17.21
C MET A 121 14.40 23.42 -15.79
N LYS A 122 14.43 24.57 -15.09
CA LYS A 122 14.80 24.58 -13.67
C LYS A 122 13.68 23.96 -12.84
N VAL A 123 14.05 23.31 -11.73
CA VAL A 123 13.12 22.60 -10.85
C VAL A 123 11.96 23.50 -10.39
N GLY A 124 12.27 24.70 -9.89
CA GLY A 124 11.25 25.65 -9.44
C GLY A 124 10.31 26.10 -10.57
N GLU A 125 10.85 26.28 -11.77
CA GLU A 125 10.09 26.64 -12.98
C GLU A 125 9.18 25.48 -13.40
N PHE A 126 9.70 24.25 -13.41
CA PHE A 126 8.94 23.04 -13.75
C PHE A 126 7.77 22.82 -12.78
N VAL A 127 8.03 22.80 -11.47
CA VAL A 127 6.98 22.60 -10.46
C VAL A 127 5.97 23.75 -10.50
N GLY A 128 6.43 25.00 -10.65
CA GLY A 128 5.57 26.17 -10.80
C GLY A 128 4.70 26.12 -12.05
N TYR A 129 5.24 25.63 -13.18
CA TYR A 129 4.49 25.44 -14.42
C TYR A 129 3.39 24.38 -14.23
N MET A 130 3.72 23.21 -13.65
CA MET A 130 2.76 22.15 -13.36
C MET A 130 1.66 22.62 -12.41
N ALA A 131 2.02 23.36 -11.36
CA ALA A 131 1.05 23.96 -10.43
C ALA A 131 0.06 24.91 -11.13
N LYS A 132 0.56 25.79 -12.01
CA LYS A 132 -0.28 26.71 -12.78
C LYS A 132 -1.23 25.99 -13.73
N LEU A 133 -0.78 24.92 -14.39
CA LEU A 133 -1.64 24.09 -15.24
C LEU A 133 -2.80 23.44 -14.47
N LYS A 134 -2.63 23.28 -13.13
CA LYS A 134 -3.65 22.76 -12.21
C LYS A 134 -4.43 23.87 -11.49
N GLY A 135 -4.35 25.12 -11.98
CA GLY A 135 -5.11 26.24 -11.45
C GLY A 135 -4.56 26.85 -10.15
N VAL A 136 -3.35 26.51 -9.72
CA VAL A 136 -2.75 27.11 -8.52
C VAL A 136 -2.39 28.56 -8.78
N HIS A 137 -2.90 29.47 -7.92
CA HIS A 137 -2.62 30.88 -8.03
C HIS A 137 -1.11 31.18 -7.82
N PRO A 138 -0.51 32.11 -8.59
CA PRO A 138 0.92 32.41 -8.50
C PRO A 138 1.37 33.00 -7.16
N THR A 139 0.48 33.65 -6.42
CA THR A 139 0.82 34.31 -5.14
C THR A 139 1.30 33.30 -4.12
N GLY A 140 2.54 33.48 -3.62
CA GLY A 140 3.15 32.60 -2.63
C GLY A 140 3.63 31.26 -3.18
N LEU A 141 3.46 30.97 -4.47
CA LEU A 141 3.81 29.67 -5.07
C LEU A 141 5.31 29.37 -4.94
N THR A 142 6.17 30.37 -5.15
CA THR A 142 7.63 30.19 -5.02
C THR A 142 8.00 29.71 -3.62
N ARG A 143 7.50 30.37 -2.58
CA ARG A 143 7.75 29.96 -1.19
C ARG A 143 7.18 28.57 -0.91
N ARG A 144 5.97 28.29 -1.37
CA ARG A 144 5.37 26.95 -1.25
C ARG A 144 6.21 25.85 -1.90
N ILE A 145 6.82 26.13 -3.06
CA ILE A 145 7.74 25.20 -3.72
C ILE A 145 9.00 24.99 -2.87
N GLU A 146 9.58 26.05 -2.33
CA GLU A 146 10.76 25.96 -1.46
C GLU A 146 10.46 25.16 -0.20
N ASP A 147 9.35 25.43 0.50
CA ASP A 147 8.91 24.67 1.68
C ASP A 147 8.75 23.18 1.36
N TRP A 148 8.20 22.84 0.19
CA TRP A 148 8.07 21.45 -0.26
C TRP A 148 9.43 20.80 -0.58
N LEU A 149 10.34 21.54 -1.20
CA LEU A 149 11.69 21.03 -1.50
C LEU A 149 12.47 20.72 -0.20
N GLU A 150 12.30 21.53 0.84
CA GLU A 150 12.87 21.25 2.16
C GLU A 150 12.29 19.96 2.77
N ARG A 151 10.96 19.80 2.75
CA ARG A 151 10.29 18.58 3.21
C ARG A 151 10.73 17.31 2.46
N LEU A 152 11.09 17.43 1.19
CA LEU A 152 11.61 16.36 0.35
C LEU A 152 13.12 16.11 0.53
N ALA A 153 13.77 16.80 1.48
CA ALA A 153 15.21 16.79 1.67
C ALA A 153 16.00 17.18 0.40
N LEU A 154 15.51 18.23 -0.28
CA LEU A 154 16.10 18.82 -1.50
C LEU A 154 16.23 20.34 -1.36
N PRO A 155 16.86 20.88 -0.29
CA PRO A 155 17.01 22.32 -0.13
C PRO A 155 17.87 22.90 -1.25
N GLY A 156 17.51 24.09 -1.73
CA GLY A 156 18.30 24.85 -2.70
C GLY A 156 18.28 24.33 -4.14
N VAL A 157 17.59 23.21 -4.46
CA VAL A 157 17.56 22.67 -5.83
C VAL A 157 16.64 23.42 -6.79
N ALA A 158 15.84 24.37 -6.31
CA ALA A 158 14.86 25.11 -7.15
C ALA A 158 15.50 25.77 -8.39
N LYS A 159 16.77 26.21 -8.29
CA LYS A 159 17.53 26.89 -9.36
C LYS A 159 18.29 25.92 -10.28
N ARG A 160 18.41 24.65 -9.92
CA ARG A 160 19.08 23.62 -10.72
C ARG A 160 18.19 23.13 -11.86
N ARG A 161 18.79 22.67 -12.96
CA ARG A 161 18.04 22.02 -14.05
C ARG A 161 17.61 20.62 -13.64
N CYS A 162 16.46 20.17 -14.14
CA CYS A 162 15.93 18.82 -13.85
C CYS A 162 16.90 17.71 -14.29
N GLU A 163 17.68 17.90 -15.36
CA GLU A 163 18.68 16.92 -15.83
C GLU A 163 19.90 16.77 -14.91
N GLU A 164 20.19 17.75 -14.05
CA GLU A 164 21.30 17.72 -13.10
C GLU A 164 20.99 16.91 -11.83
N LEU A 165 19.76 16.48 -11.69
CA LEU A 165 19.28 15.71 -10.54
C LEU A 165 19.55 14.22 -10.71
N SER A 166 19.88 13.54 -9.60
CA SER A 166 19.91 12.07 -9.58
C SER A 166 18.52 11.47 -9.87
N LYS A 167 18.49 10.21 -10.25
CA LYS A 167 17.22 9.50 -10.53
C LYS A 167 16.21 9.59 -9.39
N GLY A 168 16.64 9.40 -8.14
CA GLY A 168 15.78 9.51 -6.96
C GLY A 168 15.31 10.94 -6.69
N GLN A 169 16.17 11.94 -6.94
CA GLN A 169 15.77 13.34 -6.85
C GLN A 169 14.74 13.71 -7.91
N GLN A 170 14.91 13.24 -9.15
CA GLN A 170 13.93 13.44 -10.23
C GLN A 170 12.56 12.86 -9.85
N GLN A 171 12.53 11.66 -9.25
CA GLN A 171 11.30 11.01 -8.76
C GLN A 171 10.58 11.89 -7.73
N LYS A 172 11.32 12.45 -6.76
CA LYS A 172 10.78 13.36 -5.76
C LYS A 172 10.18 14.63 -6.37
N ILE A 173 10.86 15.23 -7.36
CA ILE A 173 10.35 16.42 -8.05
C ILE A 173 9.08 16.10 -8.86
N GLN A 174 9.05 14.95 -9.49
CA GLN A 174 7.88 14.49 -10.23
C GLN A 174 6.69 14.24 -9.28
N LEU A 175 6.93 13.62 -8.12
CA LEU A 175 5.93 13.46 -7.08
C LEU A 175 5.45 14.83 -6.55
N LEU A 176 6.37 15.77 -6.29
CA LEU A 176 6.00 17.14 -5.92
C LEU A 176 5.07 17.80 -6.95
N SER A 177 5.37 17.63 -8.24
CA SER A 177 4.51 18.19 -9.30
C SER A 177 3.10 17.60 -9.31
N ALA A 178 2.94 16.35 -8.83
CA ALA A 178 1.65 15.69 -8.73
C ALA A 178 0.82 16.13 -7.52
N ILE A 179 1.46 16.65 -6.45
CA ILE A 179 0.79 17.00 -5.18
C ILE A 179 0.71 18.51 -4.90
N ILE A 180 1.49 19.35 -5.59
CA ILE A 180 1.63 20.78 -5.28
C ILE A 180 0.30 21.54 -5.31
N HIS A 181 -0.67 21.08 -6.07
CA HIS A 181 -2.02 21.66 -6.18
C HIS A 181 -3.02 21.07 -5.17
N ALA A 182 -2.57 20.22 -4.22
CA ALA A 182 -3.38 19.57 -3.19
C ALA A 182 -4.58 18.81 -3.78
N PRO A 183 -4.36 17.77 -4.61
CA PRO A 183 -5.41 17.05 -5.31
C PRO A 183 -6.35 16.28 -4.34
N ASP A 184 -7.60 16.06 -4.76
CA ASP A 184 -8.54 15.18 -4.05
C ASP A 184 -8.31 13.71 -4.39
N LEU A 185 -7.81 13.42 -5.60
CA LEU A 185 -7.40 12.09 -6.05
C LEU A 185 -5.95 12.13 -6.51
N LEU A 186 -5.11 11.29 -5.90
CA LEU A 186 -3.70 11.14 -6.26
C LEU A 186 -3.47 9.74 -6.84
N ILE A 187 -3.00 9.67 -8.07
CA ILE A 187 -2.68 8.41 -8.76
C ILE A 187 -1.18 8.33 -8.99
N LEU A 188 -0.56 7.24 -8.51
CA LEU A 188 0.88 7.02 -8.52
C LEU A 188 1.19 5.68 -9.22
N ASP A 189 1.83 5.75 -10.38
CA ASP A 189 2.22 4.54 -11.11
C ASP A 189 3.67 4.17 -10.75
N GLU A 190 3.86 3.04 -10.03
CA GLU A 190 5.13 2.54 -9.49
C GLU A 190 5.96 3.59 -8.71
N PRO A 191 5.40 4.26 -7.68
CA PRO A 191 6.04 5.40 -7.02
C PRO A 191 7.35 5.07 -6.29
N PHE A 192 7.58 3.81 -5.96
CA PHE A 192 8.75 3.33 -5.24
C PHE A 192 9.86 2.80 -6.15
N SER A 193 9.63 2.74 -7.47
CA SER A 193 10.57 2.18 -8.43
C SER A 193 11.91 2.94 -8.45
N GLY A 194 13.01 2.22 -8.22
CA GLY A 194 14.36 2.78 -8.27
C GLY A 194 14.72 3.74 -7.14
N LEU A 195 13.98 3.70 -6.02
CA LEU A 195 14.31 4.40 -4.79
C LEU A 195 15.09 3.50 -3.83
N ASP A 196 16.08 4.09 -3.15
CA ASP A 196 16.69 3.46 -1.99
C ASP A 196 15.74 3.47 -0.77
N PRO A 197 16.01 2.68 0.30
CA PRO A 197 15.12 2.57 1.45
C PRO A 197 14.82 3.90 2.16
N ILE A 198 15.76 4.84 2.18
CA ILE A 198 15.59 6.15 2.83
C ILE A 198 14.59 6.99 2.04
N ASN A 199 14.79 7.07 0.72
CA ASN A 199 13.88 7.79 -0.17
C ASN A 199 12.51 7.11 -0.25
N GLY A 200 12.45 5.78 -0.18
CA GLY A 200 11.20 5.03 -0.10
C GLY A 200 10.37 5.40 1.14
N ARG A 201 10.99 5.51 2.32
CA ARG A 201 10.33 5.97 3.55
C ARG A 201 9.76 7.39 3.41
N LEU A 202 10.53 8.30 2.85
CA LEU A 202 10.09 9.68 2.62
C LEU A 202 8.85 9.73 1.70
N VAL A 203 8.83 8.94 0.62
CA VAL A 203 7.65 8.81 -0.26
C VAL A 203 6.47 8.21 0.49
N THR A 204 6.69 7.20 1.33
CA THR A 204 5.67 6.61 2.21
C THR A 204 5.03 7.65 3.12
N ASP A 205 5.86 8.43 3.84
CA ASP A 205 5.41 9.48 4.75
C ASP A 205 4.61 10.56 4.02
N LEU A 206 5.03 10.90 2.81
CA LEU A 206 4.32 11.83 1.96
C LEU A 206 2.94 11.30 1.53
N ILE A 207 2.86 10.06 1.08
CA ILE A 207 1.59 9.40 0.72
C ILE A 207 0.64 9.40 1.92
N ARG A 208 1.12 9.03 3.11
CA ARG A 208 0.32 9.06 4.34
C ARG A 208 -0.13 10.49 4.72
N SER A 209 0.73 11.49 4.52
CA SER A 209 0.36 12.88 4.79
C SER A 209 -0.74 13.39 3.86
N GLU A 210 -0.71 12.98 2.58
CA GLU A 210 -1.77 13.32 1.63
C GLU A 210 -3.07 12.57 1.93
N GLN A 211 -3.01 11.31 2.35
CA GLN A 211 -4.18 10.56 2.85
C GLN A 211 -4.77 11.23 4.08
N ALA A 212 -3.94 11.60 5.06
CA ALA A 212 -4.38 12.29 6.27
C ALA A 212 -5.01 13.67 5.99
N ARG A 213 -4.57 14.37 4.93
CA ARG A 213 -5.21 15.58 4.41
C ARG A 213 -6.61 15.32 3.85
N GLY A 214 -6.95 14.08 3.54
CA GLY A 214 -8.22 13.64 2.99
C GLY A 214 -8.19 13.31 1.50
N ALA A 215 -7.03 13.23 0.87
CA ALA A 215 -6.91 12.77 -0.50
C ALA A 215 -7.22 11.27 -0.60
N THR A 216 -7.86 10.87 -1.69
CA THR A 216 -7.93 9.47 -2.12
C THR A 216 -6.67 9.14 -2.88
N ILE A 217 -6.06 7.99 -2.62
CA ILE A 217 -4.80 7.62 -3.26
C ILE A 217 -4.94 6.26 -3.93
N ILE A 218 -4.51 6.18 -5.16
CA ILE A 218 -4.34 4.94 -5.91
C ILE A 218 -2.87 4.83 -6.25
N PHE A 219 -2.23 3.71 -5.95
CA PHE A 219 -0.91 3.45 -6.49
C PHE A 219 -0.79 2.04 -7.06
N SER A 220 -0.04 1.92 -8.15
CA SER A 220 0.32 0.62 -8.68
C SER A 220 1.65 0.16 -8.10
N THR A 221 1.78 -1.13 -7.86
CA THR A 221 3.05 -1.75 -7.53
C THR A 221 3.00 -3.26 -7.80
N HIS A 222 4.17 -3.83 -8.02
CA HIS A 222 4.40 -5.27 -8.00
C HIS A 222 4.97 -5.76 -6.66
N GLN A 223 5.25 -4.85 -5.72
CA GLN A 223 5.80 -5.13 -4.38
C GLN A 223 4.66 -5.32 -3.39
N MET A 224 4.28 -6.57 -3.12
CA MET A 224 3.16 -6.90 -2.23
C MET A 224 3.35 -6.38 -0.81
N HIS A 225 4.57 -6.51 -0.24
CA HIS A 225 4.89 -6.01 1.10
C HIS A 225 4.66 -4.51 1.29
N THR A 226 4.94 -3.70 0.23
CA THR A 226 4.69 -2.25 0.26
C THR A 226 3.19 -1.96 0.33
N ALA A 227 2.40 -2.69 -0.45
CA ALA A 227 0.95 -2.54 -0.43
C ALA A 227 0.35 -2.99 0.91
N GLU A 228 0.83 -4.09 1.48
CA GLU A 228 0.39 -4.60 2.79
C GLU A 228 0.66 -3.60 3.93
N ALA A 229 1.78 -2.88 3.85
CA ALA A 229 2.15 -1.87 4.84
C ALA A 229 1.37 -0.55 4.71
N LEU A 230 0.88 -0.23 3.50
CA LEU A 230 0.34 1.09 3.19
C LEU A 230 -1.16 1.11 2.95
N CYS A 231 -1.71 0.11 2.25
CA CYS A 231 -3.06 0.17 1.71
C CYS A 231 -4.14 -0.08 2.76
N ASP A 232 -5.30 0.51 2.52
CA ASP A 232 -6.56 0.13 3.17
C ASP A 232 -7.27 -0.96 2.36
N LYS A 233 -7.14 -0.87 1.03
CA LYS A 233 -7.78 -1.74 0.04
C LYS A 233 -6.78 -2.14 -1.03
N VAL A 234 -6.91 -3.36 -1.55
CA VAL A 234 -6.08 -3.86 -2.65
C VAL A 234 -6.95 -4.42 -3.77
N VAL A 235 -6.51 -4.16 -4.99
CA VAL A 235 -7.06 -4.72 -6.22
C VAL A 235 -5.95 -5.47 -6.92
N LEU A 236 -6.08 -6.78 -7.02
CA LEU A 236 -5.10 -7.62 -7.71
C LEU A 236 -5.53 -7.85 -9.15
N ILE A 237 -4.67 -7.49 -10.08
CA ILE A 237 -4.89 -7.66 -11.52
C ILE A 237 -3.86 -8.65 -12.05
N ASN A 238 -4.31 -9.65 -12.80
CA ASN A 238 -3.44 -10.62 -13.46
C ASN A 238 -3.95 -10.93 -14.87
N LYS A 239 -3.10 -10.81 -15.88
CA LYS A 239 -3.41 -11.06 -17.31
C LYS A 239 -4.70 -10.36 -17.80
N GLY A 240 -4.94 -9.15 -17.29
CA GLY A 240 -6.10 -8.33 -17.65
C GLY A 240 -7.36 -8.58 -16.81
N ASP A 241 -7.37 -9.58 -15.95
CA ASP A 241 -8.50 -9.91 -15.08
C ASP A 241 -8.31 -9.36 -13.66
N LYS A 242 -9.39 -8.92 -13.02
CA LYS A 242 -9.41 -8.60 -11.60
C LYS A 242 -9.56 -9.89 -10.79
N VAL A 243 -8.46 -10.31 -10.11
CA VAL A 243 -8.41 -11.57 -9.35
C VAL A 243 -8.84 -11.36 -7.89
N LEU A 244 -8.58 -10.17 -7.33
CA LEU A 244 -8.95 -9.81 -5.96
C LEU A 244 -9.40 -8.35 -5.91
N ASP A 245 -10.39 -8.08 -5.06
CA ASP A 245 -10.86 -6.73 -4.72
C ASP A 245 -11.36 -6.77 -3.28
N ALA A 246 -10.49 -6.40 -2.32
CA ALA A 246 -10.78 -6.53 -0.90
C ALA A 246 -10.04 -5.48 -0.06
N THR A 247 -10.54 -5.19 1.12
CA THR A 247 -9.79 -4.46 2.14
C THR A 247 -8.76 -5.37 2.80
N LEU A 248 -7.66 -4.80 3.28
CA LEU A 248 -6.69 -5.57 4.06
C LEU A 248 -7.30 -6.12 5.37
N ALA A 249 -8.28 -5.42 5.95
CA ALA A 249 -9.00 -5.88 7.12
C ALA A 249 -9.80 -7.17 6.83
N GLU A 250 -10.53 -7.23 5.71
CA GLU A 250 -11.26 -8.43 5.26
C GLU A 250 -10.30 -9.60 5.00
N LEU A 251 -9.17 -9.32 4.35
CA LEU A 251 -8.17 -10.35 4.08
C LEU A 251 -7.55 -10.90 5.36
N ARG A 252 -7.19 -10.04 6.31
CA ARG A 252 -6.67 -10.44 7.62
C ARG A 252 -7.71 -11.26 8.39
N ALA A 253 -8.95 -10.80 8.50
CA ALA A 253 -10.02 -11.54 9.16
C ALA A 253 -10.25 -12.94 8.57
N LYS A 254 -9.96 -13.13 7.28
CA LYS A 254 -10.09 -14.42 6.60
C LYS A 254 -8.89 -15.35 6.83
N HIS A 255 -7.70 -14.81 7.06
CA HIS A 255 -6.44 -15.57 7.01
C HIS A 255 -5.61 -15.54 8.30
N ASP A 256 -5.71 -14.51 9.18
CA ASP A 256 -4.80 -14.30 10.32
C ASP A 256 -4.88 -15.39 11.41
N ASP A 257 -6.00 -16.09 11.57
CA ASP A 257 -6.18 -17.08 12.64
C ASP A 257 -5.87 -18.54 12.22
N ARG A 258 -5.31 -18.75 11.03
CA ARG A 258 -5.16 -20.08 10.43
C ARG A 258 -3.76 -20.67 10.55
N GLY A 259 -2.81 -19.97 11.10
CA GLY A 259 -1.45 -20.49 11.15
C GLY A 259 -0.56 -19.86 12.22
N LEU A 260 0.51 -20.59 12.57
CA LEU A 260 1.58 -20.13 13.44
C LEU A 260 2.91 -20.15 12.70
N VAL A 261 3.78 -19.21 13.05
CA VAL A 261 5.22 -19.27 12.74
C VAL A 261 5.94 -19.59 14.04
N CYS A 262 6.66 -20.71 14.06
CA CYS A 262 7.39 -21.20 15.21
C CYS A 262 8.89 -21.24 14.93
N GLU A 263 9.72 -20.86 15.89
CA GLU A 263 11.17 -21.02 15.85
C GLU A 263 11.62 -21.93 16.99
N PRO A 264 11.69 -23.26 16.78
CA PRO A 264 12.13 -24.18 17.80
C PRO A 264 13.63 -24.03 18.09
N ARG A 265 14.06 -24.30 19.34
CA ARG A 265 15.47 -24.31 19.70
C ARG A 265 16.23 -25.55 19.23
N GLY A 266 15.51 -26.57 18.70
CA GLY A 266 16.03 -27.80 18.16
C GLY A 266 15.92 -27.91 16.64
N ASN A 267 15.84 -29.13 16.14
CA ASN A 267 15.69 -29.42 14.72
C ASN A 267 14.27 -29.06 14.26
N ALA A 268 14.16 -28.15 13.25
CA ALA A 268 12.89 -27.69 12.72
C ALA A 268 12.05 -28.80 12.07
N ASN A 269 12.70 -29.76 11.39
CA ASN A 269 12.00 -30.89 10.76
C ASN A 269 11.42 -31.87 11.80
N GLU A 270 12.18 -32.22 12.85
CA GLU A 270 11.68 -33.04 13.95
C GLU A 270 10.50 -32.38 14.67
N PHE A 271 10.58 -31.08 14.88
CA PHE A 271 9.48 -30.29 15.47
C PHE A 271 8.23 -30.33 14.58
N ALA A 272 8.38 -30.09 13.27
CA ALA A 272 7.27 -30.14 12.31
C ALA A 272 6.58 -31.53 12.33
N GLU A 273 7.35 -32.61 12.33
CA GLU A 273 6.79 -33.98 12.45
C GLU A 273 6.03 -34.21 13.76
N LYS A 274 6.56 -33.72 14.89
CA LYS A 274 5.89 -33.89 16.21
C LYS A 274 4.56 -33.13 16.23
N VAL A 275 4.52 -31.91 15.67
CA VAL A 275 3.30 -31.09 15.59
C VAL A 275 2.26 -31.76 14.70
N LEU A 276 2.64 -32.30 13.54
CA LEU A 276 1.73 -33.05 12.69
C LEU A 276 1.13 -34.29 13.38
N ARG A 277 1.96 -35.05 14.10
CA ARG A 277 1.49 -36.22 14.85
C ARG A 277 0.56 -35.86 16.01
N SER A 278 0.69 -34.67 16.60
CA SER A 278 -0.18 -34.25 17.70
C SER A 278 -1.57 -33.77 17.23
N GLY A 279 -1.79 -33.59 15.92
CA GLY A 279 -3.04 -33.10 15.36
C GLY A 279 -3.29 -31.59 15.58
N ILE A 280 -2.29 -30.84 16.08
CA ILE A 280 -2.41 -29.37 16.25
C ILE A 280 -2.46 -28.67 14.90
N ALA A 281 -1.66 -29.13 13.95
CA ALA A 281 -1.60 -28.59 12.60
C ALA A 281 -1.98 -29.64 11.56
N SER A 282 -2.63 -29.20 10.50
CA SER A 282 -2.94 -29.99 9.30
C SER A 282 -1.76 -30.04 8.32
N ALA A 283 -0.90 -29.01 8.36
CA ALA A 283 0.35 -28.96 7.61
C ALA A 283 1.44 -28.26 8.42
N ALA A 284 2.70 -28.65 8.20
CA ALA A 284 3.88 -28.04 8.80
C ALA A 284 4.99 -27.96 7.75
N ARG A 285 5.60 -26.78 7.58
CA ARG A 285 6.67 -26.54 6.62
C ARG A 285 7.87 -25.94 7.33
N ALA A 286 8.95 -26.70 7.39
CA ALA A 286 10.23 -26.22 7.91
C ALA A 286 10.99 -25.44 6.83
N HIS A 287 11.61 -24.34 7.23
CA HIS A 287 12.42 -23.46 6.38
C HIS A 287 13.91 -23.60 6.74
N GLU A 288 14.79 -23.27 5.80
CA GLU A 288 16.26 -23.31 5.98
C GLU A 288 16.77 -22.39 7.09
N ASN A 289 16.03 -21.30 7.38
CA ASN A 289 16.35 -20.38 8.48
C ASN A 289 15.99 -20.92 9.89
N GLY A 290 15.47 -22.16 9.96
CA GLY A 290 15.09 -22.82 11.22
C GLY A 290 13.67 -22.46 11.72
N THR A 291 12.89 -21.70 10.98
CA THR A 291 11.47 -21.44 11.30
C THR A 291 10.59 -22.57 10.74
N VAL A 292 9.43 -22.76 11.34
CA VAL A 292 8.39 -23.70 10.90
C VAL A 292 7.06 -22.98 10.78
N ASP A 293 6.47 -23.01 9.61
CA ASP A 293 5.10 -22.53 9.37
C ASP A 293 4.14 -23.69 9.64
N LEU A 294 3.11 -23.41 10.43
CA LEU A 294 2.06 -24.37 10.77
C LEU A 294 0.72 -23.88 10.21
N ASP A 295 0.01 -24.72 9.49
CA ASP A 295 -1.40 -24.54 9.19
C ASP A 295 -2.21 -25.26 10.27
N LEU A 296 -3.00 -24.53 11.06
CA LEU A 296 -3.76 -25.13 12.15
C LEU A 296 -4.85 -26.08 11.63
N ALA A 297 -5.04 -27.18 12.33
CA ALA A 297 -6.13 -28.10 12.02
C ALA A 297 -7.51 -27.43 12.30
N ILE A 298 -8.50 -27.80 11.52
CA ILE A 298 -9.86 -27.28 11.65
C ILE A 298 -10.37 -27.48 13.08
N GLY A 299 -10.84 -26.39 13.70
CA GLY A 299 -11.37 -26.38 15.06
C GLY A 299 -10.36 -26.02 16.15
N ASN A 300 -9.06 -25.90 15.82
CA ASN A 300 -8.06 -25.41 16.76
C ASN A 300 -8.02 -23.87 16.72
N ASP A 301 -8.13 -23.23 17.88
CA ASP A 301 -7.88 -21.80 18.01
C ASP A 301 -6.36 -21.55 18.18
N ALA A 302 -5.91 -20.40 17.69
CA ALA A 302 -4.50 -20.06 17.66
C ALA A 302 -3.87 -19.95 19.07
N SER A 303 -4.62 -19.50 20.08
CA SER A 303 -4.14 -19.36 21.44
C SER A 303 -3.88 -20.72 22.12
N SER A 304 -4.77 -21.69 21.88
CA SER A 304 -4.61 -23.07 22.36
C SER A 304 -3.47 -23.76 21.63
N ALA A 305 -3.37 -23.56 20.31
CA ALA A 305 -2.28 -24.10 19.50
C ALA A 305 -0.91 -23.54 19.94
N MET A 306 -0.80 -22.24 20.22
CA MET A 306 0.43 -21.63 20.76
C MET A 306 0.86 -22.28 22.07
N ARG A 307 -0.06 -22.54 22.98
CA ARG A 307 0.26 -23.22 24.23
C ARG A 307 0.75 -24.65 23.98
N ALA A 308 0.05 -25.39 23.15
CA ALA A 308 0.38 -26.77 22.84
C ALA A 308 1.74 -26.91 22.14
N VAL A 309 2.12 -26.02 21.22
CA VAL A 309 3.46 -26.10 20.60
C VAL A 309 4.59 -25.79 21.58
N LEU A 310 4.36 -24.96 22.62
CA LEU A 310 5.33 -24.71 23.68
C LEU A 310 5.57 -25.93 24.57
N GLU A 311 4.58 -26.81 24.69
CA GLU A 311 4.72 -28.10 25.43
C GLU A 311 5.49 -29.15 24.60
N ILE A 312 5.42 -29.07 23.26
CA ILE A 312 6.10 -30.04 22.37
C ILE A 312 7.61 -29.83 22.34
N ALA A 313 8.07 -28.58 22.34
CA ALA A 313 9.49 -28.26 22.29
C ALA A 313 9.79 -26.85 22.84
N PRO A 314 11.02 -26.62 23.36
CA PRO A 314 11.47 -25.28 23.69
C PRO A 314 11.53 -24.38 22.46
N MET A 315 10.95 -23.17 22.54
CA MET A 315 10.88 -22.22 21.44
C MET A 315 11.79 -21.00 21.64
N ARG A 316 12.27 -20.41 20.56
CA ARG A 316 12.79 -19.04 20.52
C ARG A 316 11.67 -18.04 20.34
N SER A 317 10.74 -18.35 19.41
CA SER A 317 9.56 -17.53 19.17
C SER A 317 8.38 -18.38 18.71
N VAL A 318 7.17 -17.94 19.04
CA VAL A 318 5.90 -18.42 18.50
C VAL A 318 5.05 -17.18 18.21
N ALA A 319 4.59 -17.05 17.00
CA ALA A 319 3.76 -15.94 16.57
C ALA A 319 2.62 -16.42 15.67
N LEU A 320 1.54 -15.67 15.63
CA LEU A 320 0.52 -15.83 14.60
C LEU A 320 1.16 -15.62 13.23
N ARG A 321 0.90 -16.53 12.28
CA ARG A 321 1.26 -16.31 10.89
C ARG A 321 0.34 -15.23 10.35
N ARG A 322 0.91 -14.04 10.17
CA ARG A 322 0.17 -12.95 9.53
C ARG A 322 -0.01 -13.27 8.05
N MET A 323 -1.16 -12.90 7.54
CA MET A 323 -1.41 -12.94 6.11
C MET A 323 -0.28 -12.20 5.37
N ASN A 324 0.27 -12.86 4.36
CA ASN A 324 1.18 -12.27 3.39
C ASN A 324 0.47 -12.15 2.04
N LEU A 325 0.44 -10.96 1.46
CA LEU A 325 -0.19 -10.75 0.14
C LEU A 325 0.49 -11.56 -0.97
N ASP A 326 1.79 -11.89 -0.81
CA ASP A 326 2.48 -12.78 -1.75
C ASP A 326 1.87 -14.19 -1.75
N ASP A 327 1.56 -14.75 -0.57
CA ASP A 327 0.91 -16.05 -0.44
C ASP A 327 -0.49 -16.04 -1.05
N VAL A 328 -1.28 -15.01 -0.75
CA VAL A 328 -2.63 -14.82 -1.35
C VAL A 328 -2.54 -14.71 -2.86
N PHE A 329 -1.53 -14.01 -3.38
CA PHE A 329 -1.29 -13.92 -4.83
C PHE A 329 -1.00 -15.29 -5.45
N VAL A 330 -0.08 -16.05 -4.84
CA VAL A 330 0.30 -17.39 -5.33
C VAL A 330 -0.91 -18.34 -5.32
N GLU A 331 -1.71 -18.33 -4.25
CA GLU A 331 -2.92 -19.14 -4.13
C GLU A 331 -3.93 -18.81 -5.25
N LEU A 332 -4.26 -17.54 -5.44
CA LEU A 332 -5.26 -17.10 -6.41
C LEU A 332 -4.82 -17.30 -7.85
N VAL A 333 -3.55 -17.03 -8.17
CA VAL A 333 -3.00 -17.19 -9.52
C VAL A 333 -2.72 -18.66 -9.82
N GLY A 334 -2.27 -19.44 -8.83
CA GLY A 334 -2.09 -20.89 -8.94
C GLY A 334 -3.41 -21.60 -9.23
N ALA A 335 -4.47 -21.30 -8.50
CA ALA A 335 -5.81 -21.84 -8.72
C ALA A 335 -6.34 -21.50 -10.13
N SER A 336 -6.11 -20.26 -10.60
CA SER A 336 -6.53 -19.83 -11.95
C SER A 336 -5.83 -20.58 -13.09
N ASN A 337 -4.55 -20.96 -12.90
CA ASN A 337 -3.80 -21.74 -13.88
C ASN A 337 -4.28 -23.20 -13.93
N HIS A 338 -4.68 -23.82 -12.82
CA HIS A 338 -5.20 -25.19 -12.78
C HIS A 338 -6.58 -25.27 -13.45
N ALA A 339 -7.44 -24.27 -13.24
CA ALA A 339 -8.76 -24.21 -13.87
C ALA A 339 -8.65 -24.06 -15.41
N ALA A 340 -7.67 -23.31 -15.90
CA ALA A 340 -7.41 -23.15 -17.35
C ALA A 340 -6.79 -24.38 -18.01
N THR A 341 -6.09 -25.23 -17.26
CA THR A 341 -5.46 -26.46 -17.77
C THR A 341 -6.45 -27.63 -17.76
N GLY A 342 -7.35 -27.70 -16.79
CA GLY A 342 -8.39 -28.74 -16.71
C GLY A 342 -9.44 -28.66 -17.84
N ALA A 343 -9.70 -27.46 -18.37
CA ALA A 343 -10.64 -27.26 -19.49
C ALA A 343 -10.07 -27.62 -20.89
N ARG A 344 -8.81 -28.03 -20.99
CA ARG A 344 -8.14 -28.41 -22.26
C ARG A 344 -7.93 -29.90 -22.46
N ILE A 345 -8.37 -30.75 -21.50
CA ILE A 345 -8.18 -32.21 -21.59
C ILE A 345 -9.43 -32.93 -22.12
N ASP A 346 -10.58 -32.23 -22.23
CA ASP A 346 -11.85 -32.81 -22.71
C ASP A 346 -12.35 -32.15 -24.02
N ALA A 347 -11.45 -31.83 -24.97
CA ALA A 347 -11.83 -31.38 -26.31
C ALA A 347 -11.04 -32.13 -27.38
#